data_d7df1e0871275a735472793ed3a6862b
#
_entry.id   d7df1e0871275a735472793ed3a6862b
#
_cell.length_a   1.000
_cell.length_b   1.000
_cell.length_c   1.000
_cell.angle_alpha   90.00
_cell.angle_beta   90.00
_cell.angle_gamma   90.00
#
_symmetry.space_group_name_H-M   'P 1'
#
loop_
_entity.id
_entity.type
_entity.pdbx_description
1 polymer ?
#
loop_
_entity_poly.entity_id
_entity_poly.type
_entity_poly.pdbx_seq_one_letter_code
_entity_poly.pdbx_strand_id
1 'polypeptide(L)'
;MRIRTTTAAIAAVLAFTVVGCSSDNGSDSKADTTTSSAPEASSSADDGGTAKDTGLPPEPTGAERDAVLAAVMDVNSRLTQDEDKAIDAARNQCAALDGGAANTDHTAAQRFSYDGITLTDDDGSHINIGLRKTLCPAS
;
A
#
# COMPACT_ATOMS: atom_id res chain seq x y z
N MET A 1 47.15 -0.82 -19.81
CA MET A 1 46.79 -1.63 -18.64
C MET A 1 45.47 -2.33 -18.93
N ARG A 2 45.49 -3.65 -19.02
CA ARG A 2 44.29 -4.44 -19.35
C ARG A 2 43.76 -5.04 -18.05
N ILE A 3 42.55 -4.61 -17.62
CA ILE A 3 41.88 -5.14 -16.45
C ILE A 3 40.98 -6.30 -16.92
N ARG A 4 41.28 -7.49 -16.41
CA ARG A 4 40.49 -8.71 -16.67
C ARG A 4 39.35 -8.78 -15.65
N THR A 5 38.11 -8.71 -16.12
CA THR A 5 36.92 -8.96 -15.32
C THR A 5 36.69 -10.46 -15.21
N THR A 6 36.71 -10.99 -14.01
CA THR A 6 36.30 -12.37 -13.68
C THR A 6 34.84 -12.34 -13.25
N THR A 7 34.00 -13.02 -14.03
CA THR A 7 32.58 -13.24 -13.76
C THR A 7 32.45 -14.46 -12.84
N ALA A 8 31.96 -14.28 -11.63
CA ALA A 8 31.55 -15.38 -10.76
C ALA A 8 30.01 -15.49 -10.77
N ALA A 9 29.52 -16.57 -11.36
CA ALA A 9 28.12 -16.94 -11.34
C ALA A 9 27.85 -17.77 -10.08
N ILE A 10 26.98 -17.29 -9.19
CA ILE A 10 26.46 -18.05 -8.06
C ILE A 10 24.97 -18.29 -8.32
N ALA A 11 24.64 -19.54 -8.63
CA ALA A 11 23.26 -20.00 -8.72
C ALA A 11 22.84 -20.52 -7.34
N ALA A 12 21.94 -19.84 -6.68
CA ALA A 12 21.30 -20.30 -5.45
C ALA A 12 19.90 -20.82 -5.78
N VAL A 13 19.71 -22.13 -5.70
CA VAL A 13 18.41 -22.80 -5.83
C VAL A 13 17.78 -22.85 -4.43
N LEU A 14 16.69 -22.10 -4.24
CA LEU A 14 15.86 -22.18 -3.04
C LEU A 14 14.62 -23.01 -3.33
N ALA A 15 14.58 -24.22 -2.77
CA ALA A 15 13.40 -25.08 -2.79
C ALA A 15 12.45 -24.63 -1.66
N PHE A 16 11.25 -24.16 -2.02
CA PHE A 16 10.18 -23.90 -1.07
C PHE A 16 9.32 -25.14 -0.89
N THR A 17 9.35 -25.72 0.29
CA THR A 17 8.41 -26.77 0.72
C THR A 17 7.15 -26.12 1.28
N VAL A 18 6.04 -26.35 0.59
CA VAL A 18 4.71 -25.94 1.05
C VAL A 18 4.18 -27.04 1.99
N VAL A 19 4.07 -26.73 3.28
CA VAL A 19 3.37 -27.60 4.25
C VAL A 19 1.91 -27.18 4.26
N GLY A 20 1.05 -28.02 3.69
CA GLY A 20 -0.39 -27.90 3.78
C GLY A 20 -0.89 -28.35 5.14
N CYS A 21 -1.65 -27.51 5.83
CA CYS A 21 -2.49 -27.92 6.95
C CYS A 21 -3.92 -28.13 6.44
N SER A 22 -4.28 -29.40 6.29
CA SER A 22 -5.69 -29.84 6.25
C SER A 22 -6.21 -29.90 7.68
N SER A 23 -7.30 -29.23 7.96
CA SER A 23 -8.14 -29.53 9.10
C SER A 23 -9.54 -29.82 8.60
N ASP A 24 -9.80 -31.12 8.45
CA ASP A 24 -11.14 -31.66 8.43
C ASP A 24 -11.81 -31.43 9.78
N ASN A 25 -13.01 -30.90 9.79
CA ASN A 25 -14.00 -31.30 10.77
C ASN A 25 -15.41 -31.13 10.17
N GLY A 26 -15.94 -32.26 9.78
CA GLY A 26 -17.31 -32.37 9.38
C GLY A 26 -18.25 -32.34 10.59
N SER A 27 -19.43 -31.82 10.38
CA SER A 27 -20.68 -32.35 10.93
C SER A 27 -21.89 -31.71 10.27
N ASP A 28 -22.65 -32.55 9.67
CA ASP A 28 -24.06 -32.47 9.26
C ASP A 28 -24.94 -31.47 10.01
N SER A 29 -25.80 -30.74 9.28
CA SER A 29 -27.25 -30.90 9.31
C SER A 29 -27.96 -29.83 8.46
N LYS A 30 -28.61 -30.35 7.40
CA LYS A 30 -30.00 -30.18 6.97
C LYS A 30 -30.56 -28.78 6.70
N ALA A 31 -30.91 -28.66 5.42
CA ALA A 31 -31.92 -27.88 4.74
C ALA A 31 -32.85 -26.99 5.57
N ASP A 32 -33.08 -25.77 5.09
CA ASP A 32 -34.37 -25.35 4.59
C ASP A 32 -34.29 -24.13 3.66
N THR A 33 -35.16 -24.17 2.70
CA THR A 33 -35.46 -23.28 1.60
C THR A 33 -35.98 -21.93 2.10
N THR A 34 -35.64 -20.81 1.46
CA THR A 34 -36.62 -19.90 0.84
C THR A 34 -36.04 -18.55 0.48
N THR A 35 -36.08 -18.25 -0.82
CA THR A 35 -36.56 -17.01 -1.47
C THR A 35 -35.81 -15.70 -1.26
N SER A 36 -35.17 -15.27 -2.35
CA SER A 36 -35.36 -14.02 -3.08
C SER A 36 -35.60 -12.77 -2.26
N SER A 37 -34.69 -11.85 -2.36
CA SER A 37 -34.96 -10.45 -2.75
C SER A 37 -33.63 -9.67 -2.74
N ALA A 38 -33.22 -9.19 -3.90
CA ALA A 38 -32.42 -7.98 -3.96
C ALA A 38 -33.32 -6.80 -3.55
N PRO A 39 -32.76 -5.84 -2.87
CA PRO A 39 -32.90 -4.46 -3.30
C PRO A 39 -31.52 -3.79 -3.37
N GLU A 40 -31.25 -3.27 -4.54
CA GLU A 40 -31.11 -1.84 -4.82
C GLU A 40 -30.19 -1.03 -3.91
N ALA A 41 -29.25 -0.45 -4.64
CA ALA A 41 -28.50 0.75 -4.35
C ALA A 41 -29.13 1.63 -3.25
N SER A 42 -28.37 1.85 -2.23
CA SER A 42 -28.44 3.08 -1.47
C SER A 42 -27.06 3.61 -1.28
N SER A 43 -26.76 4.57 -2.12
CA SER A 43 -25.82 5.63 -1.79
C SER A 43 -26.19 6.16 -0.42
N SER A 44 -25.33 5.99 0.52
CA SER A 44 -25.32 6.80 1.70
C SER A 44 -23.89 7.23 1.92
N ALA A 45 -23.66 8.43 1.46
CA ALA A 45 -22.63 9.30 1.96
C ALA A 45 -22.71 9.35 3.49
N ASP A 46 -21.55 9.61 4.06
CA ASP A 46 -21.39 9.99 5.45
C ASP A 46 -21.39 8.82 6.44
N ASP A 47 -20.24 8.14 6.51
CA ASP A 47 -19.82 7.56 7.77
C ASP A 47 -18.46 8.15 8.14
N GLY A 48 -18.50 9.20 8.93
CA GLY A 48 -17.39 9.64 9.75
C GLY A 48 -17.04 8.55 10.77
N GLY A 49 -16.79 7.36 10.26
CA GLY A 49 -16.32 6.21 10.99
C GLY A 49 -14.95 6.53 11.55
N THR A 50 -14.90 6.82 12.83
CA THR A 50 -13.70 6.76 13.66
C THR A 50 -12.91 5.51 13.25
N ALA A 51 -11.89 5.68 12.40
CA ALA A 51 -10.89 4.67 12.13
C ALA A 51 -10.08 4.47 13.43
N LYS A 52 -10.69 3.75 14.37
CA LYS A 52 -9.99 3.24 15.54
C LYS A 52 -9.23 1.99 15.13
N ASP A 53 -7.92 2.04 15.34
CA ASP A 53 -7.02 0.90 15.50
C ASP A 53 -6.37 0.26 14.27
N THR A 54 -6.22 0.91 13.14
CA THR A 54 -5.30 0.36 12.11
C THR A 54 -3.95 1.06 12.07
N GLY A 55 -3.73 2.12 12.86
CA GLY A 55 -2.51 2.94 12.76
C GLY A 55 -2.39 3.70 11.42
N LEU A 56 -3.40 3.62 10.58
CA LEU A 56 -3.48 4.38 9.33
C LEU A 56 -4.12 5.75 9.61
N PRO A 57 -3.60 6.84 9.05
CA PRO A 57 -4.28 8.12 9.09
C PRO A 57 -5.65 8.03 8.40
N PRO A 58 -6.61 8.87 8.76
CA PRO A 58 -7.90 8.94 8.06
C PRO A 58 -7.70 9.20 6.58
N GLU A 59 -8.66 8.81 5.77
CA GLU A 59 -8.60 9.08 4.34
C GLU A 59 -8.72 10.60 4.09
N PRO A 60 -7.76 11.23 3.38
CA PRO A 60 -7.80 12.65 3.12
C PRO A 60 -8.90 12.97 2.10
N THR A 61 -9.57 14.10 2.26
CA THR A 61 -10.64 14.55 1.38
C THR A 61 -10.42 16.00 0.95
N GLY A 62 -11.04 16.41 -0.17
CA GLY A 62 -10.98 17.79 -0.66
C GLY A 62 -9.54 18.30 -0.81
N ALA A 63 -9.26 19.47 -0.31
CA ALA A 63 -7.95 20.13 -0.45
C ALA A 63 -6.78 19.34 0.15
N GLU A 64 -7.02 18.53 1.18
CA GLU A 64 -5.99 17.66 1.77
C GLU A 64 -5.63 16.53 0.81
N ARG A 65 -6.64 15.90 0.18
CA ARG A 65 -6.42 14.90 -0.86
C ARG A 65 -5.62 15.47 -2.02
N ASP A 66 -6.00 16.66 -2.49
CA ASP A 66 -5.29 17.34 -3.59
C ASP A 66 -3.83 17.61 -3.23
N ALA A 67 -3.56 18.02 -1.99
CA ALA A 67 -2.19 18.28 -1.53
C ALA A 67 -1.34 17.00 -1.46
N VAL A 68 -1.93 15.87 -1.04
CA VAL A 68 -1.25 14.56 -1.03
C VAL A 68 -0.94 14.12 -2.46
N LEU A 69 -1.91 14.20 -3.36
CA LEU A 69 -1.71 13.84 -4.76
C LEU A 69 -0.66 14.73 -5.44
N ALA A 70 -0.67 16.03 -5.16
CA ALA A 70 0.37 16.94 -5.66
C ALA A 70 1.77 16.54 -5.18
N ALA A 71 1.92 16.18 -3.92
CA ALA A 71 3.21 15.76 -3.36
C ALA A 71 3.74 14.47 -4.01
N VAL A 72 2.85 13.53 -4.36
CA VAL A 72 3.21 12.30 -5.09
C VAL A 72 3.51 12.60 -6.56
N MET A 73 2.71 13.48 -7.18
CA MET A 73 2.87 13.90 -8.58
C MET A 73 4.19 14.63 -8.83
N ASP A 74 4.69 15.39 -7.85
CA ASP A 74 5.98 16.09 -7.92
C ASP A 74 7.15 15.12 -8.15
N VAL A 75 7.05 13.89 -7.65
CA VAL A 75 8.07 12.84 -7.86
C VAL A 75 7.87 12.18 -9.23
N ASN A 76 6.65 11.77 -9.54
CA ASN A 76 6.33 11.19 -10.84
C ASN A 76 4.81 11.31 -11.11
N SER A 77 4.45 12.08 -12.14
CA SER A 77 3.05 12.34 -12.49
C SER A 77 2.24 11.10 -12.87
N ARG A 78 2.89 9.99 -13.23
CA ARG A 78 2.20 8.74 -13.54
C ARG A 78 1.69 8.02 -12.30
N LEU A 79 2.22 8.31 -11.12
CA LEU A 79 1.81 7.70 -9.85
C LEU A 79 0.38 8.08 -9.45
N THR A 80 -0.13 9.19 -9.96
CA THR A 80 -1.48 9.69 -9.66
C THR A 80 -2.51 9.38 -10.75
N GLN A 81 -2.19 8.50 -11.71
CA GLN A 81 -3.16 8.05 -12.71
C GLN A 81 -4.31 7.25 -12.08
N ASP A 82 -4.02 6.54 -11.01
CA ASP A 82 -4.98 5.93 -10.10
C ASP A 82 -4.82 6.64 -8.74
N GLU A 83 -5.68 7.63 -8.51
CA GLU A 83 -5.63 8.48 -7.33
C GLU A 83 -5.89 7.69 -6.03
N ASP A 84 -6.85 6.77 -6.04
CA ASP A 84 -7.20 5.98 -4.86
C ASP A 84 -6.02 5.10 -4.45
N LYS A 85 -5.35 4.49 -5.41
CA LYS A 85 -4.13 3.72 -5.18
C LYS A 85 -3.00 4.58 -4.61
N ALA A 86 -2.83 5.79 -5.13
CA ALA A 86 -1.85 6.74 -4.62
C ALA A 86 -2.14 7.16 -3.18
N ILE A 87 -3.41 7.42 -2.84
CA ILE A 87 -3.86 7.77 -1.49
C ILE A 87 -3.67 6.61 -0.52
N ASP A 88 -4.04 5.39 -0.91
CA ASP A 88 -3.83 4.21 -0.08
C ASP A 88 -2.34 3.94 0.18
N ALA A 89 -1.50 4.09 -0.83
CA ALA A 89 -0.05 3.99 -0.69
C ALA A 89 0.48 5.06 0.27
N ALA A 90 0.00 6.30 0.17
CA ALA A 90 0.38 7.42 1.02
C ALA A 90 0.00 7.18 2.49
N ARG A 91 -1.23 6.73 2.77
CA ARG A 91 -1.69 6.41 4.13
C ARG A 91 -0.86 5.31 4.77
N ASN A 92 -0.59 4.24 4.02
CA ASN A 92 0.26 3.14 4.50
C ASN A 92 1.71 3.60 4.73
N GLN A 93 2.21 4.54 3.93
CA GLN A 93 3.54 5.11 4.15
C GLN A 93 3.59 5.99 5.39
N CYS A 94 2.56 6.79 5.65
CA CYS A 94 2.45 7.56 6.89
C CYS A 94 2.47 6.66 8.13
N ALA A 95 1.72 5.56 8.13
CA ALA A 95 1.75 4.61 9.22
C ALA A 95 3.16 4.03 9.47
N ALA A 96 3.93 3.77 8.41
CA ALA A 96 5.31 3.32 8.53
C ALA A 96 6.24 4.41 9.10
N LEU A 97 6.03 5.66 8.70
CA LEU A 97 6.80 6.82 9.19
C LEU A 97 6.51 7.07 10.68
N ASP A 98 5.26 7.05 11.08
CA ASP A 98 4.82 7.29 12.46
C ASP A 98 5.19 6.12 13.37
N GLY A 99 5.18 4.90 12.84
CA GLY A 99 5.62 3.69 13.54
C GLY A 99 7.14 3.57 13.69
N GLY A 100 7.93 4.50 13.18
CA GLY A 100 9.39 4.46 13.28
C GLY A 100 10.03 3.31 12.50
N ALA A 101 9.41 2.90 11.39
CA ALA A 101 9.96 1.85 10.56
C ALA A 101 11.36 2.19 10.05
N ALA A 102 12.24 1.18 9.96
CA ALA A 102 13.55 1.33 9.36
C ALA A 102 13.45 1.43 7.83
N ASN A 103 14.42 2.11 7.20
CA ASN A 103 14.53 2.22 5.74
C ASN A 103 13.25 2.76 5.07
N THR A 104 12.64 3.78 5.67
CA THR A 104 11.36 4.35 5.19
C THR A 104 11.43 4.85 3.76
N ASP A 105 12.59 5.34 3.29
CA ASP A 105 12.77 5.80 1.92
C ASP A 105 12.72 4.64 0.93
N HIS A 106 13.40 3.54 1.24
CA HIS A 106 13.31 2.32 0.46
C HIS A 106 11.89 1.72 0.46
N THR A 107 11.22 1.75 1.62
CA THR A 107 9.84 1.29 1.74
C THR A 107 8.88 2.14 0.89
N ALA A 108 9.06 3.47 0.89
CA ALA A 108 8.31 4.36 0.03
C ALA A 108 8.56 4.06 -1.46
N ALA A 109 9.83 3.94 -1.85
CA ALA A 109 10.19 3.59 -3.22
C ALA A 109 9.50 2.31 -3.68
N GLN A 110 9.54 1.24 -2.87
CA GLN A 110 8.87 -0.02 -3.19
C GLN A 110 7.34 0.12 -3.26
N ARG A 111 6.73 0.83 -2.30
CA ARG A 111 5.27 0.98 -2.20
C ARG A 111 4.69 1.77 -3.37
N PHE A 112 5.41 2.77 -3.86
CA PHE A 112 5.00 3.57 -5.00
C PHE A 112 5.55 3.06 -6.34
N SER A 113 6.30 1.96 -6.38
CA SER A 113 6.72 1.28 -7.59
C SER A 113 5.62 0.36 -8.10
N TYR A 114 4.65 0.90 -8.83
CA TYR A 114 3.54 0.15 -9.41
C TYR A 114 3.29 0.58 -10.87
N ASP A 115 2.47 -0.16 -11.58
CA ASP A 115 2.04 0.11 -12.97
C ASP A 115 3.22 0.32 -13.94
N GLY A 116 4.31 -0.47 -13.72
CA GLY A 116 5.52 -0.39 -14.54
C GLY A 116 6.42 0.82 -14.22
N ILE A 117 6.17 1.50 -13.11
CA ILE A 117 7.05 2.53 -12.56
C ILE A 117 8.00 1.88 -11.57
N THR A 118 9.28 2.23 -11.62
CA THR A 118 10.27 1.83 -10.62
C THR A 118 10.87 3.10 -10.04
N LEU A 119 10.79 3.24 -8.73
CA LEU A 119 11.34 4.37 -7.99
C LEU A 119 12.65 3.98 -7.30
N THR A 120 13.49 4.97 -7.08
CA THR A 120 14.72 4.88 -6.30
C THR A 120 14.46 5.27 -4.85
N ASP A 121 15.40 4.97 -3.95
CA ASP A 121 15.32 5.41 -2.54
C ASP A 121 15.29 6.93 -2.41
N ASP A 122 15.91 7.65 -3.36
CA ASP A 122 15.89 9.10 -3.44
C ASP A 122 14.48 9.62 -3.76
N ASP A 123 13.79 8.98 -4.70
CA ASP A 123 12.38 9.25 -5.00
C ASP A 123 11.50 8.97 -3.77
N GLY A 124 11.76 7.86 -3.08
CA GLY A 124 11.08 7.50 -1.83
C GLY A 124 11.28 8.54 -0.73
N SER A 125 12.49 9.09 -0.61
CA SER A 125 12.79 10.19 0.31
C SER A 125 11.97 11.45 -0.02
N HIS A 126 11.88 11.82 -1.29
CA HIS A 126 11.08 12.95 -1.73
C HIS A 126 9.59 12.75 -1.44
N ILE A 127 9.05 11.54 -1.67
CA ILE A 127 7.68 11.19 -1.28
C ILE A 127 7.49 11.38 0.23
N ASN A 128 8.39 10.85 1.06
CA ASN A 128 8.30 10.96 2.52
C ASN A 128 8.30 12.42 2.99
N ILE A 129 9.12 13.27 2.39
CA ILE A 129 9.14 14.71 2.67
C ILE A 129 7.79 15.35 2.32
N GLY A 130 7.22 14.99 1.18
CA GLY A 130 5.91 15.46 0.74
C GLY A 130 4.80 15.04 1.69
N LEU A 131 4.74 13.75 2.03
CA LEU A 131 3.72 13.20 2.92
C LEU A 131 3.77 13.78 4.34
N ARG A 132 4.96 14.03 4.89
CA ARG A 132 5.11 14.68 6.20
C ARG A 132 4.55 16.11 6.23
N LYS A 133 4.44 16.76 5.08
CA LYS A 133 3.87 18.12 4.97
C LYS A 133 2.36 18.12 4.74
N THR A 134 1.80 17.02 4.25
CA THR A 134 0.43 16.99 3.73
C THR A 134 -0.49 16.01 4.46
N LEU A 135 -0.01 14.83 4.81
CA LEU A 135 -0.84 13.75 5.36
C LEU A 135 -0.34 13.21 6.70
N CYS A 136 0.97 13.06 6.88
CA CYS A 136 1.53 12.55 8.12
C CYS A 136 1.78 13.72 9.07
N PRO A 137 0.93 13.98 10.08
CA PRO A 137 1.24 14.98 11.06
C PRO A 137 2.56 14.60 11.74
N ALA A 138 3.43 15.58 11.94
CA ALA A 138 4.70 15.35 12.61
C ALA A 138 4.45 14.83 14.03
N SER A 139 4.92 13.62 14.30
CA SER A 139 5.05 13.05 15.64
C SER A 139 6.16 13.78 16.39
#